data_12f3aac7b856112733bdc9a91969dd89
#
_entry.id   12f3aac7b856112733bdc9a91969dd89
#
_cell.length_a   1.000
_cell.length_b   1.000
_cell.length_c   1.000
_cell.angle_alpha   90.00
_cell.angle_beta   90.00
_cell.angle_gamma   90.00
#
_symmetry.space_group_name_H-M   'P 1'
#
loop_
_entity.id
_entity.type
_entity.pdbx_description
1 polymer ?
#
loop_
_entity_poly.entity_id
_entity_poly.type
_entity_poly.pdbx_seq_one_letter_code
_entity_poly.pdbx_strand_id
1 'polypeptide(L)'
;MSDSMTGQNFAGEGSATNIQEWTVSSLSGALKRTLEDAFGHVRLKGEVSGYRGPHSSGHCYFALKDEGAKLEAVIWKGVFNRLKIKPQEGLEVVVTGRITTFPGSSKYQIIIEAIEPAGVGALMAILEERRRKLAAEGLFDEARKQLLPFLPNVIGVVTS
;
A
#
# COMPACT_ATOMS: atom_id res chain seq x y z
N MET A 1 -41.47 -72.47 23.32
CA MET A 1 -41.40 -71.15 24.00
C MET A 1 -40.01 -70.70 23.88
N SER A 2 -39.74 -69.89 22.90
CA SER A 2 -38.39 -69.31 22.61
C SER A 2 -38.61 -67.92 22.05
N ASP A 3 -38.29 -66.97 22.85
CA ASP A 3 -38.41 -65.55 22.51
C ASP A 3 -37.11 -65.10 21.86
N SER A 4 -37.23 -64.71 20.65
CA SER A 4 -36.09 -64.16 19.87
C SER A 4 -36.08 -62.64 19.99
N MET A 5 -35.18 -62.07 20.75
CA MET A 5 -34.91 -60.64 20.79
C MET A 5 -34.08 -60.22 19.58
N THR A 6 -34.72 -59.54 18.67
CA THR A 6 -34.10 -58.88 17.52
C THR A 6 -33.41 -57.64 17.99
N GLY A 7 -32.08 -57.64 17.93
CA GLY A 7 -31.29 -56.46 18.18
C GLY A 7 -31.41 -55.48 17.00
N GLN A 8 -31.97 -54.31 17.26
CA GLN A 8 -31.97 -53.20 16.30
C GLN A 8 -30.58 -52.54 16.29
N ASN A 9 -29.86 -52.73 15.20
CA ASN A 9 -28.70 -51.95 14.86
C ASN A 9 -29.12 -50.53 14.52
N PHE A 10 -28.87 -49.60 15.41
CA PHE A 10 -28.85 -48.17 15.08
C PHE A 10 -27.54 -47.87 14.34
N ALA A 11 -27.55 -48.04 13.04
CA ALA A 11 -26.55 -47.41 12.18
C ALA A 11 -26.80 -45.91 12.21
N GLY A 12 -25.98 -45.19 12.95
CA GLY A 12 -25.94 -43.74 12.90
C GLY A 12 -25.52 -43.30 11.47
N GLU A 13 -26.47 -42.76 10.72
CA GLU A 13 -26.19 -42.07 9.48
C GLU A 13 -25.32 -40.82 9.81
N GLY A 14 -24.01 -40.98 9.69
CA GLY A 14 -23.07 -39.86 9.64
C GLY A 14 -23.45 -39.03 8.44
N SER A 15 -24.06 -37.87 8.68
CA SER A 15 -24.23 -36.84 7.68
C SER A 15 -22.84 -36.60 7.05
N ALA A 16 -22.63 -37.15 5.87
CA ALA A 16 -21.45 -36.86 5.04
C ALA A 16 -21.55 -35.40 4.65
N THR A 17 -20.97 -34.51 5.46
CA THR A 17 -20.77 -33.13 5.13
C THR A 17 -19.90 -33.14 3.87
N ASN A 18 -20.49 -32.75 2.74
CA ASN A 18 -19.79 -32.62 1.45
C ASN A 18 -18.89 -31.39 1.47
N ILE A 19 -18.05 -31.32 2.51
CA ILE A 19 -17.04 -30.27 2.68
C ILE A 19 -15.80 -30.75 1.98
N GLN A 20 -15.38 -30.00 0.96
CA GLN A 20 -14.14 -30.26 0.24
C GLN A 20 -12.93 -30.12 1.17
N GLU A 21 -12.09 -31.14 1.24
CA GLU A 21 -10.81 -31.05 1.93
C GLU A 21 -9.79 -30.25 1.11
N TRP A 22 -9.13 -29.32 1.79
CA TRP A 22 -8.08 -28.48 1.23
C TRP A 22 -6.74 -28.76 1.88
N THR A 23 -5.66 -28.74 1.13
CA THR A 23 -4.34 -28.56 1.70
C THR A 23 -4.10 -27.07 1.97
N VAL A 24 -3.19 -26.73 2.89
CA VAL A 24 -2.82 -25.33 3.17
C VAL A 24 -2.39 -24.61 1.88
N SER A 25 -1.59 -25.27 1.06
CA SER A 25 -1.10 -24.69 -0.21
C SER A 25 -2.22 -24.48 -1.22
N SER A 26 -3.15 -25.46 -1.37
CA SER A 26 -4.24 -25.36 -2.33
C SER A 26 -5.23 -24.27 -1.92
N LEU A 27 -5.54 -24.16 -0.62
CA LEU A 27 -6.41 -23.09 -0.10
C LEU A 27 -5.75 -21.71 -0.26
N SER A 28 -4.48 -21.57 0.13
CA SER A 28 -3.73 -20.31 -0.06
C SER A 28 -3.68 -19.89 -1.52
N GLY A 29 -3.47 -20.84 -2.44
CA GLY A 29 -3.48 -20.59 -3.88
C GLY A 29 -4.84 -20.17 -4.41
N ALA A 30 -5.93 -20.77 -3.91
CA ALA A 30 -7.29 -20.40 -4.27
C ALA A 30 -7.63 -18.99 -3.77
N LEU A 31 -7.34 -18.69 -2.49
CA LEU A 31 -7.53 -17.36 -1.92
C LEU A 31 -6.74 -16.29 -2.68
N LYS A 32 -5.49 -16.58 -3.03
CA LYS A 32 -4.67 -15.66 -3.83
C LYS A 32 -5.35 -15.33 -5.16
N ARG A 33 -5.77 -16.33 -5.93
CA ARG A 33 -6.47 -16.12 -7.20
C ARG A 33 -7.74 -15.30 -7.01
N THR A 34 -8.59 -15.67 -6.05
CA THR A 34 -9.82 -14.93 -5.77
C THR A 34 -9.57 -13.47 -5.44
N LEU A 35 -8.54 -13.17 -4.64
CA LEU A 35 -8.19 -11.79 -4.30
C LEU A 35 -7.62 -11.03 -5.50
N GLU A 36 -6.76 -11.66 -6.29
CA GLU A 36 -6.17 -11.04 -7.47
C GLU A 36 -7.23 -10.79 -8.56
N ASP A 37 -8.19 -11.68 -8.74
CA ASP A 37 -9.30 -11.52 -9.69
C ASP A 37 -10.29 -10.42 -9.24
N ALA A 38 -10.62 -10.39 -7.94
CA ALA A 38 -11.56 -9.41 -7.40
C ALA A 38 -10.95 -8.01 -7.22
N PHE A 39 -9.67 -7.93 -6.86
CA PHE A 39 -8.96 -6.69 -6.49
C PHE A 39 -7.67 -6.49 -7.28
N GLY A 40 -7.66 -6.91 -8.56
CA GLY A 40 -6.54 -6.77 -9.46
C GLY A 40 -6.18 -5.32 -9.80
N HIS A 41 -7.10 -4.38 -9.59
CA HIS A 41 -6.86 -2.95 -9.72
C HIS A 41 -7.73 -2.18 -8.73
N VAL A 42 -7.09 -1.62 -7.71
CA VAL A 42 -7.76 -0.89 -6.63
C VAL A 42 -7.16 0.49 -6.45
N ARG A 43 -7.99 1.42 -6.02
CA ARG A 43 -7.58 2.75 -5.57
C ARG A 43 -7.92 2.87 -4.08
N LEU A 44 -6.92 3.09 -3.25
CA LEU A 44 -7.01 3.05 -1.79
C LEU A 44 -6.46 4.33 -1.19
N LYS A 45 -7.22 4.94 -0.27
CA LYS A 45 -6.80 6.07 0.53
C LYS A 45 -6.35 5.58 1.91
N GLY A 46 -5.24 6.12 2.41
CA GLY A 46 -4.73 5.80 3.74
C GLY A 46 -3.50 6.63 4.11
N GLU A 47 -3.12 6.58 5.37
CA GLU A 47 -1.92 7.19 5.91
C GLU A 47 -0.74 6.21 5.82
N VAL A 48 0.40 6.69 5.36
CA VAL A 48 1.65 5.91 5.33
C VAL A 48 2.16 5.70 6.75
N SER A 49 2.44 4.46 7.12
CA SER A 49 2.92 4.10 8.46
C SER A 49 4.05 3.06 8.38
N GLY A 50 5.09 3.26 9.19
CA GLY A 50 6.24 2.37 9.26
C GLY A 50 7.21 2.52 8.08
N TYR A 51 7.15 3.61 7.34
CA TYR A 51 8.07 3.87 6.23
C TYR A 51 9.46 4.31 6.74
N ARG A 52 10.49 3.56 6.39
CA ARG A 52 11.89 3.80 6.79
C ARG A 52 12.83 4.06 5.61
N GLY A 53 12.28 4.39 4.45
CA GLY A 53 13.03 4.49 3.21
C GLY A 53 13.10 3.19 2.43
N PRO A 54 13.79 3.20 1.26
CA PRO A 54 13.98 1.99 0.47
C PRO A 54 14.92 1.01 1.20
N HIS A 55 14.55 -0.27 1.17
CA HIS A 55 15.36 -1.37 1.67
C HIS A 55 16.65 -1.52 0.81
N SER A 56 17.64 -2.30 1.28
CA SER A 56 18.88 -2.59 0.53
C SER A 56 18.63 -3.13 -0.89
N SER A 57 17.53 -3.85 -1.09
CA SER A 57 17.06 -4.32 -2.41
C SER A 57 16.51 -3.21 -3.31
N GLY A 58 16.31 -2.00 -2.78
CA GLY A 58 15.66 -0.86 -3.46
C GLY A 58 14.14 -0.92 -3.47
N HIS A 59 13.52 -1.94 -2.89
CA HIS A 59 12.06 -2.02 -2.68
C HIS A 59 11.67 -1.25 -1.43
N CYS A 60 10.44 -0.73 -1.38
CA CYS A 60 9.92 -0.06 -0.19
C CYS A 60 8.82 -0.90 0.43
N TYR A 61 8.89 -1.04 1.75
CA TYR A 61 7.93 -1.76 2.58
C TYR A 61 7.41 -0.83 3.65
N PHE A 62 6.10 -0.72 3.76
CA PHE A 62 5.42 0.09 4.76
C PHE A 62 3.98 -0.41 4.90
N ALA A 63 3.15 0.28 5.64
CA ALA A 63 1.74 0.00 5.70
C ALA A 63 0.92 1.24 5.36
N LEU A 64 -0.26 1.03 4.83
CA LEU A 64 -1.32 2.02 4.78
C LEU A 64 -2.29 1.74 5.91
N LYS A 65 -2.65 2.75 6.66
CA LYS A 65 -3.60 2.66 7.75
C LYS A 65 -4.70 3.70 7.62
N ASP A 66 -5.84 3.41 8.19
CA ASP A 66 -6.92 4.33 8.53
C ASP A 66 -7.32 4.13 10.00
N GLU A 67 -8.47 4.64 10.41
CA GLU A 67 -8.95 4.52 11.78
C GLU A 67 -9.29 3.07 12.20
N GLY A 68 -9.64 2.21 11.25
CA GLY A 68 -10.13 0.85 11.51
C GLY A 68 -9.22 -0.27 11.05
N ALA A 69 -8.26 -0.01 10.16
CA ALA A 69 -7.50 -1.08 9.51
C ALA A 69 -6.06 -0.68 9.15
N LYS A 70 -5.25 -1.71 8.96
CA LYS A 70 -3.88 -1.60 8.47
C LYS A 70 -3.63 -2.63 7.37
N LEU A 71 -3.06 -2.18 6.26
CA LEU A 71 -2.73 -3.00 5.10
C LEU A 71 -1.24 -2.87 4.78
N GLU A 72 -0.54 -3.99 4.68
CA GLU A 72 0.86 -4.00 4.24
C GLU A 72 0.97 -3.56 2.78
N ALA A 73 2.00 -2.78 2.48
CA ALA A 73 2.21 -2.16 1.18
C ALA A 73 3.64 -2.37 0.69
N VAL A 74 3.76 -2.64 -0.60
CA VAL A 74 5.05 -2.86 -1.28
C VAL A 74 5.13 -1.98 -2.52
N ILE A 75 6.26 -1.29 -2.67
CA ILE A 75 6.60 -0.60 -3.91
C ILE A 75 7.88 -1.22 -4.46
N TRP A 76 7.81 -1.76 -5.68
CA TRP A 76 8.98 -2.32 -6.33
C TRP A 76 9.95 -1.21 -6.75
N LYS A 77 11.25 -1.48 -6.72
CA LYS A 77 12.34 -0.54 -7.07
C LYS A 77 12.08 0.23 -8.37
N GLY A 78 11.64 -0.46 -9.43
CA GLY A 78 11.38 0.18 -10.73
C GLY A 78 10.23 1.18 -10.69
N VAL A 79 9.18 0.91 -9.89
CA VAL A 79 8.07 1.83 -9.66
C VAL A 79 8.53 2.99 -8.77
N PHE A 80 9.20 2.68 -7.65
CA PHE A 80 9.68 3.68 -6.70
C PHE A 80 10.54 4.76 -7.37
N ASN A 81 11.44 4.38 -8.28
CA ASN A 81 12.30 5.33 -8.98
C ASN A 81 11.53 6.30 -9.88
N ARG A 82 10.37 5.86 -10.41
CA ARG A 82 9.51 6.67 -11.31
C ARG A 82 8.48 7.51 -10.57
N LEU A 83 8.24 7.26 -9.29
CA LEU A 83 7.27 8.02 -8.51
C LEU A 83 7.69 9.49 -8.43
N LYS A 84 6.77 10.40 -8.78
CA LYS A 84 6.95 11.85 -8.62
C LYS A 84 6.94 12.25 -7.14
N ILE A 85 6.11 11.59 -6.35
CA ILE A 85 5.96 11.81 -4.91
C ILE A 85 6.41 10.53 -4.21
N LYS A 86 7.36 10.66 -3.29
CA LYS A 86 7.83 9.55 -2.49
C LYS A 86 6.96 9.41 -1.25
N PRO A 87 6.70 8.16 -0.78
CA PRO A 87 6.02 7.97 0.48
C PRO A 87 6.81 8.61 1.62
N GLN A 88 6.11 9.15 2.60
CA GLN A 88 6.67 9.72 3.82
C GLN A 88 5.83 9.27 5.00
N GLU A 89 6.46 9.04 6.15
CA GLU A 89 5.77 8.66 7.38
C GLU A 89 4.71 9.69 7.75
N GLY A 90 3.48 9.24 8.04
CA GLY A 90 2.36 10.09 8.39
C GLY A 90 1.69 10.81 7.21
N LEU A 91 2.17 10.64 5.98
CA LEU A 91 1.56 11.25 4.81
C LEU A 91 0.27 10.53 4.41
N GLU A 92 -0.82 11.28 4.29
CA GLU A 92 -2.06 10.76 3.73
C GLU A 92 -1.98 10.71 2.21
N VAL A 93 -2.19 9.52 1.64
CA VAL A 93 -2.02 9.26 0.21
C VAL A 93 -3.21 8.50 -0.37
N VAL A 94 -3.39 8.66 -1.67
CA VAL A 94 -4.18 7.75 -2.48
C VAL A 94 -3.23 6.92 -3.32
N VAL A 95 -3.31 5.62 -3.18
CA VAL A 95 -2.49 4.68 -3.94
C VAL A 95 -3.34 3.92 -4.95
N THR A 96 -2.74 3.63 -6.09
CA THR A 96 -3.31 2.72 -7.09
C THR A 96 -2.41 1.50 -7.17
N GLY A 97 -3.01 0.31 -7.19
CA GLY A 97 -2.26 -0.94 -7.23
C GLY A 97 -3.17 -2.15 -7.21
N ARG A 98 -2.60 -3.30 -6.91
CA ARG A 98 -3.31 -4.59 -6.85
C ARG A 98 -3.10 -5.27 -5.52
N ILE A 99 -4.14 -5.96 -5.06
CA ILE A 99 -4.06 -6.78 -3.86
C ILE A 99 -3.49 -8.16 -4.24
N THR A 100 -2.59 -8.66 -3.43
CA THR A 100 -2.05 -10.02 -3.55
C THR A 100 -1.83 -10.63 -2.16
N THR A 101 -1.60 -11.93 -2.11
CA THR A 101 -1.17 -12.60 -0.87
C THR A 101 0.27 -13.05 -0.96
N PHE A 102 0.96 -13.02 0.17
CA PHE A 102 2.26 -13.65 0.31
C PHE A 102 2.07 -15.10 0.81
N PRO A 103 2.29 -16.13 -0.03
CA PRO A 103 1.94 -17.51 0.31
C PRO A 103 2.59 -18.03 1.58
N GLY A 104 3.83 -17.61 1.88
CA GLY A 104 4.58 -18.08 3.03
C GLY A 104 4.01 -17.66 4.40
N SER A 105 3.11 -16.65 4.46
CA SER A 105 2.51 -16.19 5.70
C SER A 105 1.01 -15.89 5.60
N SER A 106 0.38 -16.21 4.47
CA SER A 106 -1.05 -15.95 4.20
C SER A 106 -1.51 -14.51 4.49
N LYS A 107 -0.57 -13.56 4.41
CA LYS A 107 -0.87 -12.13 4.56
C LYS A 107 -1.23 -11.53 3.22
N TYR A 108 -2.28 -10.73 3.19
CA TYR A 108 -2.59 -9.91 2.02
C TYR A 108 -1.85 -8.57 2.09
N GLN A 109 -1.46 -8.07 0.93
CA GLN A 109 -0.72 -6.81 0.78
C GLN A 109 -1.12 -6.12 -0.52
N ILE A 110 -0.92 -4.81 -0.59
CA ILE A 110 -1.06 -4.06 -1.83
C ILE A 110 0.31 -3.88 -2.50
N ILE A 111 0.38 -4.22 -3.79
CA ILE A 111 1.52 -3.85 -4.65
C ILE A 111 1.16 -2.54 -5.31
N ILE A 112 1.85 -1.47 -4.92
CA ILE A 112 1.57 -0.10 -5.36
C ILE A 112 2.24 0.16 -6.70
N GLU A 113 1.49 0.74 -7.62
CA GLU A 113 1.90 1.15 -8.96
C GLU A 113 1.99 2.68 -9.09
N ALA A 114 1.11 3.40 -8.37
CA ALA A 114 1.11 4.86 -8.32
C ALA A 114 0.74 5.38 -6.93
N ILE A 115 1.27 6.57 -6.59
CA ILE A 115 0.96 7.30 -5.36
C ILE A 115 0.64 8.74 -5.71
N GLU A 116 -0.44 9.24 -5.11
CA GLU A 116 -0.87 10.63 -5.15
C GLU A 116 -1.09 11.14 -3.73
N PRO A 117 -0.82 12.42 -3.40
CA PRO A 117 -1.18 12.97 -2.10
C PRO A 117 -2.71 13.00 -1.95
N ALA A 118 -3.21 12.64 -0.79
CA ALA A 118 -4.63 12.67 -0.51
C ALA A 118 -5.06 14.08 -0.05
N GLY A 119 -5.49 14.89 -1.01
CA GLY A 119 -6.06 16.21 -0.76
C GLY A 119 -5.05 17.34 -0.60
N VAL A 120 -5.61 18.54 -0.37
CA VAL A 120 -4.83 19.79 -0.31
C VAL A 120 -3.89 19.82 0.89
N GLY A 121 -4.27 19.24 2.02
CA GLY A 121 -3.45 19.21 3.24
C GLY A 121 -2.15 18.41 3.05
N ALA A 122 -2.20 17.26 2.39
CA ALA A 122 -1.01 16.45 2.09
C ALA A 122 -0.06 17.18 1.12
N LEU A 123 -0.62 17.88 0.13
CA LEU A 123 0.17 18.70 -0.80
C LEU A 123 0.84 19.87 -0.08
N MET A 124 0.13 20.54 0.83
CA MET A 124 0.69 21.63 1.64
C MET A 124 1.80 21.15 2.57
N ALA A 125 1.68 19.96 3.17
CA ALA A 125 2.74 19.37 3.99
C ALA A 125 4.02 19.12 3.19
N ILE A 126 3.90 18.61 1.96
CA ILE A 126 5.04 18.41 1.04
C ILE A 126 5.68 19.75 0.66
N LEU A 127 4.87 20.78 0.40
CA LEU A 127 5.36 22.12 0.06
C LEU A 127 6.14 22.73 1.23
N GLU A 128 5.62 22.63 2.44
CA GLU A 128 6.27 23.16 3.65
C GLU A 128 7.58 22.44 3.97
N GLU A 129 7.63 21.12 3.76
CA GLU A 129 8.88 20.37 3.89
C GLU A 129 9.94 20.84 2.88
N ARG A 130 9.56 21.02 1.61
CA ARG A 130 10.47 21.55 0.59
C ARG A 130 10.96 22.93 0.97
N ARG A 131 10.06 23.81 1.42
CA ARG A 131 10.42 25.16 1.88
C ARG A 131 11.44 25.12 3.01
N ARG A 132 11.25 24.25 4.01
CA ARG A 132 12.20 24.06 5.11
C ARG A 132 13.58 23.59 4.63
N LYS A 133 13.62 22.63 3.70
CA LYS A 133 14.89 22.17 3.10
C LYS A 133 15.62 23.29 2.38
N LEU A 134 14.93 24.03 1.52
CA LEU A 134 15.52 25.15 0.77
C LEU A 134 15.99 26.29 1.71
N ALA A 135 15.24 26.52 2.79
CA ALA A 135 15.67 27.47 3.82
C ALA A 135 16.93 27.02 4.55
N ALA A 136 17.03 25.72 4.90
CA ALA A 136 18.22 25.16 5.54
C ALA A 136 19.47 25.21 4.62
N GLU A 137 19.27 25.16 3.30
CA GLU A 137 20.34 25.36 2.29
C GLU A 137 20.70 26.85 2.09
N GLY A 138 20.03 27.76 2.83
CA GLY A 138 20.27 29.22 2.75
C GLY A 138 19.80 29.87 1.45
N LEU A 139 18.92 29.19 0.68
CA LEU A 139 18.46 29.72 -0.62
C LEU A 139 17.54 30.94 -0.50
N PHE A 140 16.98 31.18 0.70
CA PHE A 140 16.16 32.36 0.99
C PHE A 140 16.92 33.49 1.70
N ASP A 141 18.23 33.34 1.96
CA ASP A 141 19.01 34.31 2.67
C ASP A 141 19.13 35.61 1.85
N GLU A 142 18.99 36.75 2.51
CA GLU A 142 19.10 38.07 1.90
C GLU A 142 20.48 38.29 1.21
N ALA A 143 21.53 37.68 1.77
CA ALA A 143 22.88 37.76 1.22
C ALA A 143 23.01 37.12 -0.19
N ARG A 144 22.10 36.23 -0.55
CA ARG A 144 22.05 35.57 -1.89
C ARG A 144 21.16 36.31 -2.88
N LYS A 145 20.36 37.27 -2.43
CA LYS A 145 19.51 38.06 -3.32
C LYS A 145 20.33 39.16 -3.98
N GLN A 146 20.20 39.24 -5.28
CA GLN A 146 20.80 40.34 -6.04
C GLN A 146 19.79 41.46 -6.29
N LEU A 147 20.24 42.69 -6.30
CA LEU A 147 19.38 43.82 -6.67
C LEU A 147 18.93 43.66 -8.13
N LEU A 148 17.64 43.80 -8.36
CA LEU A 148 17.11 43.81 -9.71
C LEU A 148 17.61 45.02 -10.47
N PRO A 149 18.11 44.90 -11.74
CA PRO A 149 18.47 46.02 -12.55
C PRO A 149 17.24 46.87 -12.87
N PHE A 150 17.43 48.18 -12.97
CA PHE A 150 16.33 49.11 -13.27
C PHE A 150 15.65 48.82 -14.62
N LEU A 151 16.43 48.41 -15.62
CA LEU A 151 15.92 47.97 -16.94
C LEU A 151 16.59 46.63 -17.30
N PRO A 152 15.91 45.51 -17.07
CA PRO A 152 16.45 44.20 -17.45
C PRO A 152 16.37 44.02 -18.97
N ASN A 153 17.47 43.62 -19.59
CA ASN A 153 17.52 43.31 -21.03
C ASN A 153 16.89 41.93 -21.36
N VAL A 154 16.88 41.02 -20.39
CA VAL A 154 16.32 39.68 -20.55
C VAL A 154 15.53 39.32 -19.31
N ILE A 155 14.31 38.82 -19.50
CA ILE A 155 13.44 38.31 -18.45
C ILE A 155 13.19 36.83 -18.72
N GLY A 156 13.65 35.95 -17.82
CA GLY A 156 13.33 34.52 -17.84
C GLY A 156 12.05 34.25 -17.10
N VAL A 157 11.13 33.46 -17.69
CA VAL A 157 9.92 33.01 -17.06
C VAL A 157 9.97 31.48 -16.88
N VAL A 158 9.78 31.02 -15.65
CA VAL A 158 9.68 29.58 -15.33
C VAL A 158 8.22 29.29 -15.04
N THR A 159 7.64 28.37 -15.81
CA THR A 159 6.27 27.90 -15.61
C THR A 159 6.26 26.39 -15.35
N SER A 160 5.23 25.89 -14.68
CA SER A 160 4.95 24.46 -14.47
C SER A 160 4.09 23.90 -15.60
#